data_7d5f06badd854fe4df30a25281549fa1
#
_entry.id   7d5f06badd854fe4df30a25281549fa1
#
_cell.length_a   1.000
_cell.length_b   1.000
_cell.length_c   1.000
_cell.angle_alpha   90.00
_cell.angle_beta   90.00
_cell.angle_gamma   90.00
#
_symmetry.space_group_name_H-M   'P 1'
#
loop_
_entity.id
_entity.type
_entity.pdbx_description
1 polymer ?
#
loop_
_entity_poly.entity_id
_entity_poly.type
_entity_poly.pdbx_seq_one_letter_code
_entity_poly.pdbx_strand_id
1 'polypeptide(L)'
;ELPAAGVQETLNTLLYDTAMDRASYWHFKADADVRAFQEEYFSIYADDVRCDIPYHSQFLTSVHFRELYATGYPIYMVKYTERALTMDLADGQVYTLSDILQIDAAFINLWMQAAGTRYGDIFTSEEDAAILLEWFTDTDADLKGRYICRPFFYLTAEKDFVIGISLDPTANAALTSENQNNTFSAQISATDLEPFRTDSSFWSKYERSMTTGNIVPCETLQNNLWLGKEASAWRF
;
A
#
# COMPACT_ATOMS: atom_id res chain seq x y z
N GLU A 1 -16.52 -10.11 -18.63
CA GLU A 1 -16.59 -11.52 -18.17
C GLU A 1 -16.14 -11.55 -16.71
N LEU A 2 -16.82 -12.35 -15.90
CA LEU A 2 -16.36 -12.58 -14.52
C LEU A 2 -15.11 -13.46 -14.58
N PRO A 3 -14.14 -13.24 -13.67
CA PRO A 3 -12.97 -14.11 -13.55
C PRO A 3 -13.38 -15.57 -13.38
N ALA A 4 -12.56 -16.49 -13.85
CA ALA A 4 -12.76 -17.91 -13.57
C ALA A 4 -12.85 -18.15 -12.04
N ALA A 5 -13.67 -19.10 -11.61
CA ALA A 5 -13.95 -19.32 -10.19
C ALA A 5 -12.67 -19.46 -9.32
N GLY A 6 -11.63 -20.11 -9.83
CA GLY A 6 -10.34 -20.22 -9.12
C GLY A 6 -9.59 -18.90 -9.01
N VAL A 7 -9.68 -18.02 -10.00
CA VAL A 7 -9.07 -16.68 -9.97
C VAL A 7 -9.78 -15.81 -8.94
N GLN A 8 -11.11 -15.87 -8.89
CA GLN A 8 -11.89 -15.11 -7.91
C GLN A 8 -11.53 -15.50 -6.47
N GLU A 9 -11.39 -16.79 -6.19
CA GLU A 9 -10.99 -17.27 -4.85
C GLU A 9 -9.58 -16.78 -4.48
N THR A 10 -8.64 -16.86 -5.43
CA THR A 10 -7.27 -16.34 -5.25
C THR A 10 -7.27 -14.84 -4.93
N LEU A 11 -8.01 -14.05 -5.71
CA LEU A 11 -8.11 -12.60 -5.50
C LEU A 11 -8.75 -12.27 -4.15
N ASN A 12 -9.82 -12.96 -3.77
CA ASN A 12 -10.49 -12.74 -2.49
C ASN A 12 -9.55 -13.09 -1.31
N THR A 13 -8.80 -14.17 -1.40
CA THR A 13 -7.81 -14.56 -0.38
C THR A 13 -6.73 -13.49 -0.25
N LEU A 14 -6.19 -13.02 -1.37
CA LEU A 14 -5.17 -11.98 -1.38
C LEU A 14 -5.68 -10.66 -0.78
N LEU A 15 -6.87 -10.24 -1.15
CA LEU A 15 -7.50 -9.03 -0.59
C LEU A 15 -7.68 -9.16 0.92
N TYR A 16 -8.16 -10.31 1.38
CA TYR A 16 -8.31 -10.59 2.81
C TYR A 16 -6.96 -10.57 3.54
N ASP A 17 -5.96 -11.29 3.02
CA ASP A 17 -4.63 -11.37 3.63
C ASP A 17 -3.96 -9.99 3.69
N THR A 18 -4.13 -9.17 2.64
CA THR A 18 -3.62 -7.79 2.62
C THR A 18 -4.33 -6.91 3.63
N ALA A 19 -5.66 -6.99 3.72
CA ALA A 19 -6.43 -6.24 4.72
C ALA A 19 -6.08 -6.64 6.16
N MET A 20 -5.73 -7.90 6.38
CA MET A 20 -5.45 -8.45 7.71
C MET A 20 -3.97 -8.45 8.08
N ASP A 21 -3.08 -7.97 7.20
CA ASP A 21 -1.63 -8.13 7.41
C ASP A 21 -1.15 -7.50 8.72
N ARG A 22 -1.49 -6.25 9.00
CA ARG A 22 -1.07 -5.58 10.25
C ARG A 22 -1.79 -6.14 11.48
N ALA A 23 -3.07 -6.42 11.36
CA ALA A 23 -3.81 -7.10 12.42
C ALA A 23 -3.21 -8.48 12.72
N SER A 24 -2.77 -9.20 11.68
CA SER A 24 -2.07 -10.47 11.85
C SER A 24 -0.72 -10.28 12.54
N TYR A 25 0.07 -9.31 12.11
CA TYR A 25 1.38 -9.01 12.71
C TYR A 25 1.27 -8.68 14.20
N TRP A 26 0.33 -7.80 14.58
CA TRP A 26 0.21 -7.34 15.94
C TRP A 26 -0.58 -8.28 16.87
N HIS A 27 -1.49 -9.10 16.34
CA HIS A 27 -2.42 -9.86 17.17
C HIS A 27 -2.43 -11.38 16.87
N PHE A 28 -2.69 -11.77 15.61
CA PHE A 28 -3.00 -13.18 15.32
C PHE A 28 -1.75 -14.02 15.08
N LYS A 29 -0.73 -13.45 14.48
CA LYS A 29 0.54 -14.13 14.16
C LYS A 29 1.74 -13.41 14.80
N ALA A 30 1.50 -12.74 15.95
CA ALA A 30 2.52 -12.02 16.67
C ALA A 30 3.74 -12.92 16.94
N ASP A 31 4.92 -12.47 16.54
CA ASP A 31 6.18 -13.14 16.85
C ASP A 31 6.64 -12.91 18.31
N ALA A 32 7.82 -13.40 18.66
CA ALA A 32 8.32 -13.29 20.02
C ALA A 32 8.56 -11.84 20.45
N ASP A 33 9.05 -11.00 19.53
CA ASP A 33 9.38 -9.59 19.82
C ASP A 33 8.11 -8.77 19.99
N VAL A 34 7.10 -9.00 19.15
CA VAL A 34 5.78 -8.36 19.28
C VAL A 34 5.12 -8.79 20.59
N ARG A 35 5.18 -10.08 20.95
CA ARG A 35 4.62 -10.54 22.23
C ARG A 35 5.34 -9.94 23.43
N ALA A 36 6.67 -9.90 23.43
CA ALA A 36 7.44 -9.27 24.48
C ALA A 36 7.10 -7.78 24.61
N PHE A 37 6.95 -7.08 23.49
CA PHE A 37 6.51 -5.69 23.47
C PHE A 37 5.12 -5.52 24.12
N GLN A 38 4.16 -6.38 23.78
CA GLN A 38 2.80 -6.32 24.32
C GLN A 38 2.76 -6.64 25.83
N GLU A 39 3.60 -7.55 26.29
CA GLU A 39 3.72 -7.88 27.72
C GLU A 39 4.31 -6.72 28.54
N GLU A 40 5.27 -5.98 27.97
CA GLU A 40 5.95 -4.88 28.65
C GLU A 40 5.18 -3.56 28.58
N TYR A 41 4.57 -3.23 27.44
CA TYR A 41 4.03 -1.89 27.14
C TYR A 41 2.53 -1.80 26.93
N PHE A 42 1.79 -2.89 27.09
CA PHE A 42 0.36 -2.97 26.77
C PHE A 42 -0.01 -2.96 25.29
N SER A 43 -1.20 -3.47 25.03
CA SER A 43 -1.69 -3.80 23.70
C SER A 43 -1.74 -2.62 22.74
N ILE A 44 -1.29 -2.88 21.54
CA ILE A 44 -1.62 -2.05 20.39
C ILE A 44 -3.10 -2.22 20.11
N TYR A 45 -3.77 -1.12 19.99
CA TYR A 45 -5.15 -1.08 19.51
C TYR A 45 -5.08 -0.83 18.02
N ALA A 46 -5.36 -1.81 17.23
CA ALA A 46 -5.77 -1.57 15.87
C ALA A 46 -7.27 -1.25 15.95
N ASP A 47 -8.15 -0.29 15.32
CA ASP A 47 -7.63 -0.39 14.10
C ASP A 47 -8.75 -0.13 13.13
N ASP A 48 -8.60 0.86 12.38
CA ASP A 48 -9.50 1.17 11.31
C ASP A 48 -8.81 0.78 10.00
N VAL A 49 -9.23 -0.31 9.38
CA VAL A 49 -8.78 -0.68 8.03
C VAL A 49 -9.83 -0.22 7.05
N ARG A 50 -9.48 0.73 6.20
CA ARG A 50 -10.33 1.22 5.12
C ARG A 50 -9.85 0.67 3.79
N CYS A 51 -10.80 0.16 3.01
CA CYS A 51 -10.54 -0.36 1.69
C CYS A 51 -11.33 0.47 0.67
N ASP A 52 -10.61 1.07 -0.27
CA ASP A 52 -11.18 1.80 -1.41
C ASP A 52 -10.82 1.07 -2.70
N ILE A 53 -11.69 1.15 -3.72
CA ILE A 53 -11.40 0.65 -5.07
C ILE A 53 -11.29 1.88 -5.99
N PRO A 54 -10.12 2.54 -6.05
CA PRO A 54 -9.94 3.76 -6.81
C PRO A 54 -10.03 3.55 -8.33
N TYR A 55 -9.78 2.32 -8.80
CA TYR A 55 -9.84 1.98 -10.21
C TYR A 55 -10.42 0.58 -10.44
N HIS A 56 -11.33 0.49 -11.39
CA HIS A 56 -11.86 -0.79 -11.86
C HIS A 56 -12.19 -0.71 -13.35
N SER A 57 -11.69 -1.66 -14.10
CA SER A 57 -12.00 -1.85 -15.53
C SER A 57 -12.30 -3.32 -15.81
N GLN A 58 -12.56 -3.65 -17.07
CA GLN A 58 -12.72 -5.06 -17.45
C GLN A 58 -11.42 -5.89 -17.42
N PHE A 59 -10.26 -5.25 -17.26
CA PHE A 59 -8.95 -5.92 -17.27
C PHE A 59 -8.23 -5.81 -15.95
N LEU A 60 -8.25 -4.64 -15.33
CA LEU A 60 -7.49 -4.31 -14.15
C LEU A 60 -8.38 -3.76 -13.05
N THR A 61 -8.05 -4.07 -11.82
CA THR A 61 -8.60 -3.40 -10.66
C THR A 61 -7.48 -2.98 -9.72
N SER A 62 -7.62 -1.79 -9.13
CA SER A 62 -6.74 -1.33 -8.05
C SER A 62 -7.55 -1.23 -6.77
N VAL A 63 -7.00 -1.78 -5.69
CA VAL A 63 -7.57 -1.70 -4.35
C VAL A 63 -6.54 -1.03 -3.45
N HIS A 64 -6.98 -0.03 -2.70
CA HIS A 64 -6.16 0.75 -1.79
C HIS A 64 -6.63 0.54 -0.35
N PHE A 65 -5.71 0.15 0.52
CA PHE A 65 -5.93 -0.08 1.94
C PHE A 65 -5.24 1.01 2.74
N ARG A 66 -5.97 1.60 3.66
CA ARG A 66 -5.46 2.56 4.65
C ARG A 66 -5.71 2.00 6.03
N GLU A 67 -4.67 1.85 6.80
CA GLU A 67 -4.72 1.28 8.12
C GLU A 67 -4.30 2.32 9.16
N LEU A 68 -5.06 2.38 10.24
CA LEU A 68 -4.74 3.14 11.44
C LEU A 68 -4.52 2.16 12.58
N TYR A 69 -3.42 2.26 13.27
CA TYR A 69 -3.24 1.59 14.55
C TYR A 69 -2.61 2.52 15.57
N ALA A 70 -2.95 2.29 16.83
CA ALA A 70 -2.55 3.13 17.92
C ALA A 70 -2.15 2.30 19.13
N THR A 71 -1.28 2.84 19.97
CA THR A 71 -0.99 2.30 21.29
C THR A 71 -1.64 3.15 22.37
N GLY A 72 -2.05 2.49 23.47
CA GLY A 72 -2.48 3.15 24.69
C GLY A 72 -1.32 3.48 25.64
N TYR A 73 -1.69 3.81 26.91
CA TYR A 73 -0.71 4.05 27.99
C TYR A 73 0.28 2.88 28.14
N PRO A 74 1.56 3.10 28.42
CA PRO A 74 2.20 4.39 28.73
C PRO A 74 2.68 5.19 27.50
N ILE A 75 2.73 4.59 26.34
CA ILE A 75 3.21 5.23 25.10
C ILE A 75 2.04 5.39 24.15
N TYR A 76 1.64 6.62 23.92
CA TYR A 76 0.61 6.93 22.93
C TYR A 76 1.25 7.09 21.55
N MET A 77 0.95 6.20 20.66
CA MET A 77 1.40 6.23 19.27
C MET A 77 0.20 6.07 18.35
N VAL A 78 0.18 6.86 17.29
CA VAL A 78 -0.76 6.68 16.18
C VAL A 78 0.05 6.57 14.90
N LYS A 79 -0.13 5.50 14.17
CA LYS A 79 0.57 5.24 12.91
C LYS A 79 -0.44 4.97 11.80
N TYR A 80 -0.12 5.50 10.64
CA TYR A 80 -0.86 5.27 9.41
C TYR A 80 0.01 4.50 8.45
N THR A 81 -0.53 3.45 7.88
CA THR A 81 0.11 2.72 6.78
C THR A 81 -0.83 2.60 5.61
N GLU A 82 -0.26 2.53 4.43
CA GLU A 82 -1.01 2.34 3.19
C GLU A 82 -0.44 1.16 2.42
N ARG A 83 -1.33 0.44 1.74
CA ARG A 83 -1.02 -0.62 0.80
C ARG A 83 -1.92 -0.53 -0.39
N ALA A 84 -1.46 -1.05 -1.50
CA ALA A 84 -2.33 -1.19 -2.65
C ALA A 84 -2.03 -2.49 -3.39
N LEU A 85 -3.06 -3.00 -4.05
CA LEU A 85 -2.97 -4.12 -4.97
C LEU A 85 -3.53 -3.66 -6.30
N THR A 86 -2.75 -3.79 -7.35
CA THR A 86 -3.25 -3.66 -8.73
C THR A 86 -3.19 -5.02 -9.39
N MET A 87 -4.35 -5.51 -9.78
CA MET A 87 -4.56 -6.91 -10.14
C MET A 87 -5.15 -7.05 -11.54
N ASP A 88 -4.73 -8.09 -12.24
CA ASP A 88 -5.35 -8.57 -13.45
C ASP A 88 -6.58 -9.42 -13.12
N LEU A 89 -7.70 -9.08 -13.72
CA LEU A 89 -8.95 -9.79 -13.49
C LEU A 89 -9.06 -11.08 -14.31
N ALA A 90 -8.21 -11.28 -15.32
CA ALA A 90 -8.26 -12.48 -16.15
C ALA A 90 -7.55 -13.68 -15.51
N ASP A 91 -6.39 -13.46 -14.93
CA ASP A 91 -5.52 -14.52 -14.39
C ASP A 91 -5.18 -14.35 -12.89
N GLY A 92 -5.56 -13.23 -12.28
CA GLY A 92 -5.30 -12.96 -10.87
C GLY A 92 -3.87 -12.49 -10.57
N GLN A 93 -3.08 -12.16 -11.62
CA GLN A 93 -1.74 -11.62 -11.41
C GLN A 93 -1.80 -10.29 -10.66
N VAL A 94 -0.95 -10.15 -9.65
CA VAL A 94 -0.72 -8.87 -8.97
C VAL A 94 0.51 -8.24 -9.58
N TYR A 95 0.40 -6.96 -9.92
CA TYR A 95 1.52 -6.19 -10.43
C TYR A 95 2.18 -5.42 -9.29
N THR A 96 3.48 -5.61 -9.14
CA THR A 96 4.33 -4.77 -8.29
C THR A 96 4.80 -3.53 -9.07
N LEU A 97 5.34 -2.55 -8.35
CA LEU A 97 5.87 -1.36 -9.00
C LEU A 97 7.02 -1.70 -9.96
N SER A 98 7.90 -2.62 -9.58
CA SER A 98 9.02 -3.09 -10.40
C SER A 98 8.60 -3.92 -11.63
N ASP A 99 7.41 -4.50 -11.61
CA ASP A 99 6.87 -5.17 -12.80
C ASP A 99 6.51 -4.18 -13.90
N ILE A 100 6.11 -2.96 -13.53
CA ILE A 100 5.56 -1.99 -14.47
C ILE A 100 6.51 -0.83 -14.79
N LEU A 101 7.45 -0.52 -13.89
CA LEU A 101 8.38 0.61 -14.05
C LEU A 101 9.82 0.18 -13.79
N GLN A 102 10.71 0.77 -14.56
CA GLN A 102 12.14 0.79 -14.26
C GLN A 102 12.38 1.87 -13.19
N ILE A 103 12.78 1.44 -12.01
CA ILE A 103 13.06 2.31 -10.87
C ILE A 103 14.55 2.67 -10.91
N ASP A 104 14.85 3.91 -11.27
CA ASP A 104 16.20 4.45 -11.31
C ASP A 104 16.25 5.87 -10.72
N ALA A 105 17.39 6.50 -10.72
CA ALA A 105 17.57 7.84 -10.21
C ALA A 105 16.71 8.90 -10.94
N ALA A 106 16.44 8.70 -12.23
CA ALA A 106 15.60 9.62 -12.99
C ALA A 106 14.13 9.49 -12.57
N PHE A 107 13.65 8.26 -12.35
CA PHE A 107 12.33 8.01 -11.79
C PHE A 107 12.20 8.64 -10.39
N ILE A 108 13.19 8.46 -9.52
CA ILE A 108 13.16 9.04 -8.16
C ILE A 108 13.07 10.57 -8.21
N ASN A 109 13.81 11.23 -9.10
CA ASN A 109 13.71 12.68 -9.28
C ASN A 109 12.30 13.11 -9.73
N LEU A 110 11.69 12.39 -10.67
CA LEU A 110 10.30 12.63 -11.07
C LEU A 110 9.35 12.49 -9.87
N TRP A 111 9.51 11.41 -9.11
CA TRP A 111 8.67 11.14 -7.96
C TRP A 111 8.83 12.22 -6.88
N MET A 112 10.06 12.64 -6.56
CA MET A 112 10.33 13.72 -5.59
C MET A 112 9.67 15.03 -6.00
N GLN A 113 9.77 15.39 -7.29
CA GLN A 113 9.13 16.57 -7.82
C GLN A 113 7.59 16.51 -7.66
N ALA A 114 6.98 15.38 -7.98
CA ALA A 114 5.56 15.17 -7.84
C ALA A 114 5.12 15.16 -6.36
N ALA A 115 5.90 14.52 -5.48
CA ALA A 115 5.66 14.49 -4.04
C ALA A 115 5.78 15.89 -3.40
N GLY A 116 6.66 16.74 -3.90
CA GLY A 116 6.84 18.13 -3.44
C GLY A 116 5.57 18.95 -3.54
N THR A 117 4.69 18.66 -4.48
CA THR A 117 3.39 19.36 -4.59
C THR A 117 2.48 19.08 -3.39
N ARG A 118 2.62 17.94 -2.75
CA ARG A 118 1.80 17.52 -1.59
C ARG A 118 2.48 17.78 -0.26
N TYR A 119 3.78 17.54 -0.18
CA TYR A 119 4.52 17.53 1.09
C TYR A 119 5.50 18.70 1.23
N GLY A 120 5.65 19.56 0.20
CA GLY A 120 6.64 20.61 0.20
C GLY A 120 8.07 20.06 0.09
N ASP A 121 9.01 20.73 0.71
CA ASP A 121 10.45 20.47 0.57
C ASP A 121 10.98 19.36 1.51
N ILE A 122 10.25 18.27 1.66
CA ILE A 122 10.69 17.17 2.54
C ILE A 122 11.69 16.20 1.88
N PHE A 123 11.74 16.18 0.54
CA PHE A 123 12.66 15.37 -0.25
C PHE A 123 13.31 16.27 -1.29
N THR A 124 14.51 16.81 -1.02
CA THR A 124 15.13 17.81 -1.88
C THR A 124 16.61 17.58 -2.12
N SER A 125 17.25 16.70 -1.35
CA SER A 125 18.67 16.45 -1.44
C SER A 125 19.02 15.20 -2.28
N GLU A 126 20.26 15.12 -2.73
CA GLU A 126 20.78 13.91 -3.37
C GLU A 126 20.80 12.71 -2.39
N GLU A 127 20.95 12.98 -1.09
CA GLU A 127 20.89 11.96 -0.05
C GLU A 127 19.47 11.39 0.07
N ASP A 128 18.44 12.24 0.03
CA ASP A 128 17.04 11.81 0.01
C ASP A 128 16.75 10.95 -1.22
N ALA A 129 17.27 11.34 -2.39
CA ALA A 129 17.10 10.57 -3.61
C ALA A 129 17.73 9.17 -3.52
N ALA A 130 18.91 9.07 -2.92
CA ALA A 130 19.59 7.78 -2.72
C ALA A 130 18.80 6.88 -1.75
N ILE A 131 18.30 7.45 -0.65
CA ILE A 131 17.48 6.74 0.33
C ILE A 131 16.17 6.26 -0.32
N LEU A 132 15.50 7.12 -1.07
CA LEU A 132 14.26 6.76 -1.76
C LEU A 132 14.48 5.66 -2.80
N LEU A 133 15.59 5.72 -3.54
CA LEU A 133 15.93 4.66 -4.50
C LEU A 133 16.05 3.30 -3.80
N GLU A 134 16.74 3.24 -2.67
CA GLU A 134 16.81 2.03 -1.84
C GLU A 134 15.42 1.56 -1.40
N TRP A 135 14.59 2.47 -0.87
CA TRP A 135 13.26 2.13 -0.39
C TRP A 135 12.31 1.62 -1.48
N PHE A 136 12.46 2.12 -2.71
CA PHE A 136 11.64 1.68 -3.85
C PHE A 136 12.12 0.38 -4.48
N THR A 137 13.40 0.04 -4.34
CA THR A 137 14.01 -1.14 -5.00
C THR A 137 14.22 -2.32 -4.05
N ASP A 138 14.42 -2.07 -2.78
CA ASP A 138 14.58 -3.11 -1.76
C ASP A 138 13.30 -3.18 -0.90
N THR A 139 12.38 -4.04 -1.30
CA THR A 139 11.07 -4.21 -0.65
C THR A 139 11.16 -4.86 0.72
N ASP A 140 12.30 -5.41 1.09
CA ASP A 140 12.57 -6.03 2.38
C ASP A 140 13.52 -5.18 3.24
N ALA A 141 13.87 -3.97 2.76
CA ALA A 141 14.74 -3.07 3.49
C ALA A 141 14.18 -2.82 4.89
N ASP A 142 14.93 -3.30 5.87
CA ASP A 142 14.65 -3.07 7.28
C ASP A 142 15.40 -1.81 7.73
N LEU A 143 14.71 -0.70 7.80
CA LEU A 143 15.27 0.56 8.26
C LEU A 143 15.72 0.46 9.73
N LYS A 144 16.88 -0.15 9.93
CA LYS A 144 17.54 -0.31 11.26
C LYS A 144 16.67 -1.07 12.26
N GLY A 145 15.92 -2.07 11.82
CA GLY A 145 15.04 -2.86 12.67
C GLY A 145 13.78 -2.12 13.12
N ARG A 146 13.48 -0.95 12.53
CA ARG A 146 12.34 -0.11 12.95
C ARG A 146 11.17 -0.14 12.01
N TYR A 147 11.44 -0.14 10.71
CA TYR A 147 10.43 -0.05 9.67
C TYR A 147 10.75 -1.01 8.54
N ILE A 148 9.70 -1.56 7.96
CA ILE A 148 9.78 -2.31 6.71
C ILE A 148 9.25 -1.38 5.62
N CYS A 149 10.05 -1.17 4.57
CA CYS A 149 9.65 -0.37 3.41
C CYS A 149 8.71 -1.17 2.53
N ARG A 150 7.57 -0.58 2.19
CA ARG A 150 6.58 -1.18 1.30
C ARG A 150 6.19 -0.22 0.19
N PRO A 151 6.86 -0.29 -0.95
CA PRO A 151 6.41 0.42 -2.14
C PRO A 151 5.03 -0.07 -2.56
N PHE A 152 4.19 0.85 -3.01
CA PHE A 152 2.87 0.53 -3.53
C PHE A 152 2.50 1.43 -4.70
N PHE A 153 1.57 0.99 -5.52
CA PHE A 153 0.92 1.85 -6.49
C PHE A 153 -0.53 1.44 -6.71
N TYR A 154 -1.32 2.40 -7.12
CA TYR A 154 -2.67 2.16 -7.61
C TYR A 154 -3.04 3.17 -8.70
N LEU A 155 -4.00 2.77 -9.52
CA LEU A 155 -4.60 3.63 -10.54
C LEU A 155 -5.74 4.43 -9.91
N THR A 156 -5.92 5.67 -10.35
CA THR A 156 -7.07 6.50 -9.98
C THR A 156 -8.18 6.43 -11.03
N ALA A 157 -9.36 6.93 -10.69
CA ALA A 157 -10.47 7.06 -11.64
C ALA A 157 -10.11 7.97 -12.83
N GLU A 158 -9.23 8.93 -12.63
CA GLU A 158 -8.69 9.84 -13.64
C GLU A 158 -7.60 9.17 -14.49
N LYS A 159 -7.22 7.94 -14.15
CA LYS A 159 -6.24 7.13 -14.88
C LYS A 159 -4.80 7.56 -14.65
N ASP A 160 -4.56 8.30 -13.59
CA ASP A 160 -3.23 8.60 -13.08
C ASP A 160 -2.77 7.48 -12.15
N PHE A 161 -1.49 7.48 -11.86
CA PHE A 161 -0.84 6.57 -10.92
C PHE A 161 -0.59 7.29 -9.60
N VAL A 162 -1.06 6.73 -8.51
CA VAL A 162 -0.54 7.09 -7.21
C VAL A 162 0.53 6.08 -6.84
N ILE A 163 1.75 6.57 -6.67
CA ILE A 163 2.92 5.76 -6.35
C ILE A 163 3.45 6.21 -4.99
N GLY A 164 3.63 5.29 -4.09
CA GLY A 164 4.03 5.62 -2.73
C GLY A 164 4.87 4.56 -2.05
N ILE A 165 5.32 4.93 -0.85
CA ILE A 165 6.01 4.08 0.09
C ILE A 165 5.30 4.17 1.44
N SER A 166 5.01 3.03 2.03
CA SER A 166 4.62 2.91 3.42
C SER A 166 5.78 2.37 4.24
N LEU A 167 6.05 3.02 5.36
CA LEU A 167 7.04 2.58 6.33
C LEU A 167 6.29 1.86 7.45
N ASP A 168 6.18 0.55 7.34
CA ASP A 168 5.46 -0.28 8.31
C ASP A 168 6.30 -0.42 9.57
N PRO A 169 5.86 0.07 10.74
CA PRO A 169 6.63 -0.03 11.95
C PRO A 169 6.68 -1.48 12.45
N THR A 170 7.85 -1.85 12.95
CA THR A 170 8.07 -3.05 13.74
C THR A 170 7.80 -2.78 15.23
N ALA A 171 7.86 -3.82 16.07
CA ALA A 171 7.76 -3.66 17.51
C ALA A 171 8.80 -2.67 18.06
N ASN A 172 10.00 -2.62 17.48
CA ASN A 172 11.05 -1.68 17.88
C ASN A 172 10.74 -0.22 17.56
N ALA A 173 9.99 0.04 16.48
CA ALA A 173 9.56 1.39 16.12
C ALA A 173 8.39 1.87 16.99
N ALA A 174 7.58 0.95 17.46
CA ALA A 174 6.45 1.26 18.33
C ALA A 174 6.87 1.90 19.67
N LEU A 175 8.13 1.69 20.10
CA LEU A 175 8.71 2.31 21.29
C LEU A 175 9.03 3.80 21.13
N THR A 176 9.03 4.31 19.90
CA THR A 176 9.31 5.74 19.67
C THR A 176 7.98 6.50 19.59
N SER A 177 7.76 7.41 20.53
CA SER A 177 6.53 8.22 20.69
C SER A 177 6.30 9.25 19.57
N GLU A 178 7.08 9.22 18.51
CA GLU A 178 6.93 10.18 17.42
C GLU A 178 5.75 9.83 16.53
N ASN A 179 4.75 10.71 16.55
CA ASN A 179 3.68 10.72 15.55
C ASN A 179 4.26 11.15 14.21
N GLN A 180 4.85 10.21 13.48
CA GLN A 180 5.39 10.50 12.15
C GLN A 180 4.42 10.03 11.08
N ASN A 181 4.35 10.83 10.02
CA ASN A 181 3.73 10.35 8.79
C ASN A 181 4.63 9.24 8.22
N ASN A 182 4.11 8.04 8.17
CA ASN A 182 4.86 6.86 7.74
C ASN A 182 4.59 6.51 6.28
N THR A 183 3.77 7.31 5.59
CA THR A 183 3.41 7.05 4.21
C THR A 183 3.60 8.30 3.38
N PHE A 184 4.28 8.13 2.27
CA PHE A 184 4.52 9.17 1.30
C PHE A 184 4.07 8.70 -0.08
N SER A 185 3.34 9.52 -0.81
CA SER A 185 2.85 9.17 -2.14
C SER A 185 2.78 10.37 -3.06
N ALA A 186 2.99 10.12 -4.34
CA ALA A 186 2.88 11.11 -5.39
C ALA A 186 1.88 10.64 -6.46
N GLN A 187 1.10 11.56 -7.00
CA GLN A 187 0.26 11.31 -8.16
C GLN A 187 1.05 11.71 -9.42
N ILE A 188 1.19 10.78 -10.35
CA ILE A 188 1.99 10.94 -11.57
C ILE A 188 1.16 10.49 -12.76
N SER A 189 1.18 11.27 -13.83
CA SER A 189 0.44 10.92 -15.04
C SER A 189 1.07 9.73 -15.78
N ALA A 190 0.27 8.98 -16.53
CA ALA A 190 0.80 7.91 -17.38
C ALA A 190 1.78 8.40 -18.44
N THR A 191 1.63 9.66 -18.88
CA THR A 191 2.53 10.28 -19.85
C THR A 191 3.91 10.54 -19.25
N ASP A 192 3.97 11.01 -18.01
CA ASP A 192 5.24 11.26 -17.32
C ASP A 192 5.97 9.96 -16.98
N LEU A 193 5.22 8.84 -16.84
CA LEU A 193 5.77 7.51 -16.60
C LEU A 193 6.24 6.79 -17.87
N GLU A 194 5.90 7.28 -19.06
CA GLU A 194 6.24 6.61 -20.32
C GLU A 194 7.73 6.27 -20.48
N PRO A 195 8.69 7.14 -20.11
CA PRO A 195 10.12 6.83 -20.21
C PRO A 195 10.59 5.67 -19.32
N PHE A 196 9.82 5.34 -18.31
CA PHE A 196 10.18 4.35 -17.28
C PHE A 196 9.43 3.03 -17.43
N ARG A 197 8.56 2.88 -18.43
CA ARG A 197 7.76 1.67 -18.63
C ARG A 197 8.64 0.46 -18.88
N THR A 198 8.32 -0.64 -18.22
CA THR A 198 8.88 -1.95 -18.55
C THR A 198 8.12 -2.60 -19.71
N ASP A 199 8.62 -3.71 -20.21
CA ASP A 199 7.94 -4.57 -21.20
C ASP A 199 6.86 -5.47 -20.52
N SER A 200 6.06 -4.91 -19.63
CA SER A 200 5.03 -5.62 -18.89
C SER A 200 3.71 -5.69 -19.65
N SER A 201 3.04 -6.84 -19.55
CA SER A 201 1.67 -7.01 -20.07
C SER A 201 0.66 -6.06 -19.44
N PHE A 202 0.97 -5.49 -18.28
CA PHE A 202 0.19 -4.46 -17.61
C PHE A 202 -0.15 -3.29 -18.53
N TRP A 203 0.83 -2.77 -19.26
CA TRP A 203 0.64 -1.58 -20.09
C TRP A 203 -0.34 -1.80 -21.22
N SER A 204 -0.30 -2.97 -21.86
CA SER A 204 -1.27 -3.32 -22.90
C SER A 204 -2.70 -3.41 -22.35
N LYS A 205 -2.88 -3.91 -21.13
CA LYS A 205 -4.18 -4.00 -20.44
C LYS A 205 -4.66 -2.62 -19.99
N TYR A 206 -3.75 -1.80 -19.48
CA TYR A 206 -4.01 -0.42 -19.14
C TYR A 206 -4.50 0.38 -20.36
N GLU A 207 -3.79 0.33 -21.48
CA GLU A 207 -4.16 1.02 -22.71
C GLU A 207 -5.49 0.53 -23.28
N ARG A 208 -5.76 -0.77 -23.25
CA ARG A 208 -7.06 -1.33 -23.64
C ARG A 208 -8.20 -0.82 -22.77
N SER A 209 -7.96 -0.66 -21.48
CA SER A 209 -8.93 -0.05 -20.54
C SER A 209 -9.28 1.37 -20.93
N MET A 210 -8.32 2.12 -21.52
CA MET A 210 -8.52 3.48 -21.99
C MET A 210 -9.40 3.57 -23.22
N THR A 211 -9.28 2.62 -24.12
CA THR A 211 -9.98 2.64 -25.42
C THR A 211 -11.39 2.10 -25.34
N THR A 212 -11.67 1.19 -24.45
CA THR A 212 -12.98 0.51 -24.37
C THR A 212 -14.03 1.28 -23.56
N GLY A 213 -13.65 2.36 -22.89
CA GLY A 213 -14.59 3.24 -22.14
C GLY A 213 -15.30 2.58 -20.95
N ASN A 214 -15.00 1.33 -20.65
CA ASN A 214 -15.66 0.54 -19.63
C ASN A 214 -14.97 0.69 -18.25
N ILE A 215 -14.69 1.92 -17.85
CA ILE A 215 -14.40 2.19 -16.45
C ILE A 215 -15.75 2.22 -15.75
N VAL A 216 -15.99 1.25 -14.92
CA VAL A 216 -17.15 1.27 -14.03
C VAL A 216 -16.82 2.26 -12.91
N PRO A 217 -17.59 3.35 -12.76
CA PRO A 217 -17.43 4.21 -11.61
C PRO A 217 -17.63 3.34 -10.37
N CYS A 218 -16.58 3.17 -9.60
CA CYS A 218 -16.70 2.47 -8.33
C CYS A 218 -17.19 3.49 -7.32
N GLU A 219 -18.40 3.32 -6.82
CA GLU A 219 -18.80 3.99 -5.60
C GLU A 219 -17.85 3.50 -4.51
N THR A 220 -17.21 4.44 -3.84
CA THR A 220 -16.29 4.14 -2.73
C THR A 220 -17.04 3.30 -1.70
N LEU A 221 -16.77 2.01 -1.68
CA LEU A 221 -17.28 1.12 -0.66
C LEU A 221 -16.49 1.43 0.62
N GLN A 222 -16.96 2.43 1.36
CA GLN A 222 -16.47 2.68 2.72
C GLN A 222 -17.01 1.58 3.64
N ASN A 223 -16.37 0.46 3.64
CA ASN A 223 -16.57 -0.56 4.65
C ASN A 223 -15.63 -0.26 5.81
N ASN A 224 -16.15 0.40 6.83
CA ASN A 224 -15.46 0.53 8.11
C ASN A 224 -15.47 -0.85 8.77
N LEU A 225 -14.41 -1.61 8.54
CA LEU A 225 -14.13 -2.83 9.29
C LEU A 225 -13.66 -2.43 10.68
N TRP A 226 -14.60 -2.33 11.62
CA TRP A 226 -14.28 -2.21 13.02
C TRP A 226 -13.82 -3.58 13.53
N LEU A 227 -12.53 -3.76 13.70
CA LEU A 227 -11.97 -4.89 14.45
C LEU A 227 -12.07 -4.61 15.97
N GLY A 228 -13.25 -4.17 16.41
CA GLY A 228 -13.59 -4.05 17.82
C GLY A 228 -13.95 -5.41 18.42
N LYS A 229 -14.29 -5.44 19.70
CA LYS A 229 -14.59 -6.62 20.55
C LYS A 229 -15.54 -7.69 19.97
N GLU A 230 -16.01 -7.54 18.76
CA GLU A 230 -16.93 -8.45 18.05
C GLU A 230 -16.29 -9.16 16.85
N ALA A 231 -14.98 -9.35 16.83
CA ALA A 231 -14.31 -10.16 15.78
C ALA A 231 -14.88 -11.61 15.68
N SER A 232 -15.66 -12.04 16.66
CA SER A 232 -16.42 -13.30 16.63
C SER A 232 -17.65 -13.28 15.72
N ALA A 233 -18.09 -12.13 15.23
CA ALA A 233 -19.29 -11.99 14.41
C ALA A 233 -19.04 -12.07 12.89
N TRP A 234 -17.79 -12.08 12.44
CA TRP A 234 -17.46 -12.20 11.03
C TRP A 234 -17.48 -13.67 10.59
N ARG A 235 -18.65 -14.14 10.24
CA ARG A 235 -18.83 -15.33 9.42
C ARG A 235 -19.13 -14.85 7.99
N PHE A 236 -18.12 -15.01 7.14
CA PHE A 236 -18.31 -14.92 5.69
C PHE A 236 -18.84 -16.25 5.14
#